data_9e5b273e52d7b9203e25bdec12bf3f97
#
_entry.id   9e5b273e52d7b9203e25bdec12bf3f97
#
_cell.length_a   1.000
_cell.length_b   1.000
_cell.length_c   1.000
_cell.angle_alpha   90.00
_cell.angle_beta   90.00
_cell.angle_gamma   90.00
#
_symmetry.space_group_name_H-M   'P 1'
#
loop_
_entity.id
_entity.type
_entity.pdbx_description
1 polymer ?
#
loop_
_entity_poly.entity_id
_entity_poly.type
_entity_poly.pdbx_seq_one_letter_code
_entity_poly.pdbx_strand_id
1 'polypeptide(L)'
;MSTILLPKTQHLVVFQEVIRSGSIGSAAKELGLTQPAVSKIINDIEDYFGVELVVRKNTGVTLTPVGQLLLSRSESITREMKNMVNEISGMSSEAVVEVSFGFPSLIGFTFMSGMINKFKEVFPKAQVSMYEAQLSSFLPAIRDGRLDFAIGTLSAEMKLQDLHVEPLFESEFVLVASKSRTCTGTTTLESLKNEQWVLPQTNMGYYSELLTTLQRNGISIENIVKTDSVVTIYNLVLNADFLTVIPCDMTSPFGSNQFITIPVEETLPVAQYAAVWSKNYRIKKAASVLVELAKEYSSYNGCRRRQLIEVD
;
A
#
# COMPACT_ATOMS: atom_id res chain seq x y z
N MET A 1 3.76 -31.52 29.82
CA MET A 1 3.52 -30.33 28.99
C MET A 1 3.93 -29.12 29.79
N SER A 2 5.07 -28.49 29.49
CA SER A 2 5.45 -27.24 30.15
C SER A 2 4.48 -26.14 29.73
N THR A 3 3.83 -25.53 30.71
CA THR A 3 2.95 -24.37 30.48
C THR A 3 3.81 -23.25 29.92
N ILE A 4 3.63 -22.90 28.66
CA ILE A 4 4.28 -21.71 28.05
C ILE A 4 3.65 -20.50 28.74
N LEU A 5 4.38 -19.86 29.65
CA LEU A 5 3.97 -18.60 30.24
C LEU A 5 4.14 -17.52 29.18
N LEU A 6 3.04 -16.92 28.72
CA LEU A 6 3.09 -15.83 27.73
C LEU A 6 3.48 -14.50 28.42
N PRO A 7 4.19 -13.58 27.72
CA PRO A 7 4.44 -12.25 28.22
C PRO A 7 3.11 -11.50 28.41
N LYS A 8 3.03 -10.64 29.44
CA LYS A 8 1.83 -9.84 29.69
C LYS A 8 1.62 -8.86 28.56
N THR A 9 0.39 -8.73 28.07
CA THR A 9 0.04 -7.80 26.99
C THR A 9 0.43 -6.35 27.33
N GLN A 10 0.26 -5.95 28.61
CA GLN A 10 0.67 -4.63 29.07
C GLN A 10 2.18 -4.38 28.88
N HIS A 11 3.01 -5.39 29.03
CA HIS A 11 4.46 -5.29 28.78
C HIS A 11 4.74 -4.99 27.29
N LEU A 12 3.99 -5.61 26.37
CA LEU A 12 4.10 -5.34 24.93
C LEU A 12 3.72 -3.87 24.61
N VAL A 13 2.67 -3.35 25.22
CA VAL A 13 2.25 -1.95 25.05
C VAL A 13 3.34 -1.00 25.56
N VAL A 14 3.92 -1.27 26.72
CA VAL A 14 5.02 -0.45 27.26
C VAL A 14 6.24 -0.49 26.36
N PHE A 15 6.61 -1.67 25.86
CA PHE A 15 7.72 -1.82 24.91
C PHE A 15 7.51 -0.98 23.64
N GLN A 16 6.32 -1.06 23.03
CA GLN A 16 5.97 -0.25 21.85
C GLN A 16 6.11 1.23 22.14
N GLU A 17 5.63 1.70 23.31
CA GLU A 17 5.71 3.09 23.68
C GLU A 17 7.14 3.58 23.90
N VAL A 18 8.02 2.76 24.48
CA VAL A 18 9.44 3.08 24.63
C VAL A 18 10.10 3.33 23.27
N ILE A 19 9.76 2.53 22.26
CA ILE A 19 10.31 2.69 20.92
C ILE A 19 9.72 3.91 20.23
N ARG A 20 8.41 4.13 20.35
CA ARG A 20 7.71 5.30 19.78
C ARG A 20 8.25 6.62 20.34
N SER A 21 8.45 6.67 21.65
CA SER A 21 8.91 7.87 22.36
C SER A 21 10.42 8.07 22.30
N GLY A 22 11.19 7.05 21.84
CA GLY A 22 12.64 7.09 21.71
C GLY A 22 13.42 7.04 23.05
N SER A 23 12.75 7.07 24.19
CA SER A 23 13.39 6.98 25.51
C SER A 23 12.46 6.40 26.59
N ILE A 24 13.05 5.72 27.59
CA ILE A 24 12.33 5.19 28.75
C ILE A 24 11.64 6.32 29.55
N GLY A 25 12.31 7.46 29.68
CA GLY A 25 11.74 8.60 30.43
C GLY A 25 10.52 9.22 29.75
N SER A 26 10.57 9.42 28.43
CA SER A 26 9.44 9.92 27.64
C SER A 26 8.27 8.92 27.68
N ALA A 27 8.53 7.63 27.47
CA ALA A 27 7.51 6.59 27.55
C ALA A 27 6.83 6.54 28.93
N ALA A 28 7.62 6.67 30.01
CA ALA A 28 7.08 6.69 31.36
C ALA A 28 6.09 7.85 31.56
N LYS A 29 6.42 9.04 31.06
CA LYS A 29 5.56 10.23 31.12
C LYS A 29 4.26 10.00 30.33
N GLU A 30 4.34 9.49 29.10
CA GLU A 30 3.17 9.23 28.25
C GLU A 30 2.23 8.18 28.84
N LEU A 31 2.80 7.15 29.49
CA LEU A 31 2.03 6.05 30.09
C LEU A 31 1.55 6.34 31.52
N GLY A 32 1.92 7.48 32.12
CA GLY A 32 1.62 7.77 33.52
C GLY A 32 2.33 6.82 34.52
N LEU A 33 3.50 6.28 34.11
CA LEU A 33 4.31 5.37 34.92
C LEU A 33 5.58 6.04 35.41
N THR A 34 6.26 5.40 36.38
CA THR A 34 7.59 5.84 36.78
C THR A 34 8.65 5.25 35.83
N GLN A 35 9.76 5.98 35.61
CA GLN A 35 10.86 5.48 34.78
C GLN A 35 11.44 4.15 35.28
N PRO A 36 11.63 3.89 36.61
CA PRO A 36 12.02 2.57 37.08
C PRO A 36 11.03 1.45 36.74
N ALA A 37 9.70 1.75 36.74
CA ALA A 37 8.68 0.77 36.39
C ALA A 37 8.78 0.38 34.90
N VAL A 38 8.92 1.37 34.00
CA VAL A 38 9.11 1.10 32.57
C VAL A 38 10.41 0.34 32.31
N SER A 39 11.53 0.75 32.96
CA SER A 39 12.81 0.05 32.84
C SER A 39 12.71 -1.41 33.29
N LYS A 40 12.00 -1.67 34.40
CA LYS A 40 11.77 -3.03 34.90
C LYS A 40 10.97 -3.85 33.89
N ILE A 41 9.91 -3.29 33.30
CA ILE A 41 9.10 -3.99 32.28
C ILE A 41 9.95 -4.40 31.08
N ILE A 42 10.83 -3.52 30.58
CA ILE A 42 11.74 -3.87 29.48
C ILE A 42 12.66 -5.01 29.87
N ASN A 43 13.27 -4.93 31.06
CA ASN A 43 14.14 -6.00 31.55
C ASN A 43 13.35 -7.33 31.73
N ASP A 44 12.14 -7.28 32.29
CA ASP A 44 11.28 -8.48 32.46
C ASP A 44 10.97 -9.15 31.10
N ILE A 45 10.84 -8.40 29.99
CA ILE A 45 10.65 -8.97 28.64
C ILE A 45 11.97 -9.56 28.12
N GLU A 46 13.09 -8.85 28.30
CA GLU A 46 14.42 -9.31 27.89
C GLU A 46 14.79 -10.59 28.63
N ASP A 47 14.55 -10.65 29.92
CA ASP A 47 14.76 -11.86 30.76
C ASP A 47 13.86 -13.01 30.31
N TYR A 48 12.59 -12.73 29.95
CA TYR A 48 11.66 -13.74 29.45
C TYR A 48 12.14 -14.40 28.15
N PHE A 49 12.67 -13.62 27.21
CA PHE A 49 13.18 -14.13 25.94
C PHE A 49 14.66 -14.54 26.00
N GLY A 50 15.39 -14.16 27.06
CA GLY A 50 16.81 -14.42 27.20
C GLY A 50 17.70 -13.66 26.22
N VAL A 51 17.21 -12.53 25.68
CA VAL A 51 17.92 -11.72 24.68
C VAL A 51 17.67 -10.23 24.88
N GLU A 52 18.65 -9.41 24.52
CA GLU A 52 18.48 -7.96 24.50
C GLU A 52 17.57 -7.55 23.32
N LEU A 53 16.57 -6.73 23.63
CA LEU A 53 15.61 -6.20 22.67
C LEU A 53 15.93 -4.75 22.30
N VAL A 54 16.56 -4.03 23.22
CA VAL A 54 16.91 -2.63 23.05
C VAL A 54 18.37 -2.35 23.40
N VAL A 55 18.97 -1.43 22.66
CA VAL A 55 20.30 -0.86 22.98
C VAL A 55 20.08 0.53 23.55
N ARG A 56 20.52 0.73 24.80
CA ARG A 56 20.43 2.03 25.48
C ARG A 56 21.67 2.85 25.15
N LYS A 57 21.46 4.05 24.59
CA LYS A 57 22.51 5.01 24.26
C LYS A 57 22.24 6.33 24.99
N ASN A 58 23.25 7.18 25.12
CA ASN A 58 23.06 8.52 25.68
C ASN A 58 22.04 9.37 24.89
N THR A 59 21.81 9.03 23.64
CA THR A 59 20.86 9.69 22.72
C THR A 59 19.47 9.06 22.72
N GLY A 60 19.22 8.01 23.52
CA GLY A 60 17.92 7.31 23.57
C GLY A 60 18.02 5.79 23.47
N VAL A 61 16.93 5.19 23.02
CA VAL A 61 16.76 3.75 22.88
C VAL A 61 16.66 3.38 21.39
N THR A 62 17.42 2.36 20.96
CA THR A 62 17.36 1.78 19.61
C THR A 62 17.07 0.28 19.69
N LEU A 63 16.43 -0.29 18.67
CA LEU A 63 16.10 -1.71 18.61
C LEU A 63 17.30 -2.57 18.20
N THR A 64 17.39 -3.78 18.79
CA THR A 64 18.15 -4.88 18.21
C THR A 64 17.37 -5.52 17.05
N PRO A 65 17.98 -6.40 16.21
CA PRO A 65 17.23 -7.16 15.20
C PRO A 65 16.09 -8.01 15.80
N VAL A 66 16.29 -8.58 16.99
CA VAL A 66 15.24 -9.34 17.71
C VAL A 66 14.18 -8.39 18.27
N GLY A 67 14.59 -7.21 18.76
CA GLY A 67 13.67 -6.15 19.18
C GLY A 67 12.77 -5.66 18.03
N GLN A 68 13.29 -5.55 16.80
CA GLN A 68 12.50 -5.23 15.62
C GLN A 68 11.43 -6.30 15.33
N LEU A 69 11.81 -7.58 15.45
CA LEU A 69 10.85 -8.68 15.29
C LEU A 69 9.76 -8.63 16.36
N LEU A 70 10.15 -8.42 17.64
CA LEU A 70 9.18 -8.32 18.74
C LEU A 70 8.26 -7.11 18.53
N LEU A 71 8.78 -5.96 18.10
CA LEU A 71 7.95 -4.78 17.84
C LEU A 71 6.85 -5.10 16.83
N SER A 72 7.23 -5.63 15.66
CA SER A 72 6.27 -6.00 14.60
C SER A 72 5.19 -6.97 15.12
N ARG A 73 5.61 -8.03 15.84
CA ARG A 73 4.66 -9.03 16.38
C ARG A 73 3.79 -8.46 17.50
N SER A 74 4.36 -7.65 18.37
CA SER A 74 3.61 -7.02 19.47
C SER A 74 2.56 -6.04 18.97
N GLU A 75 2.87 -5.25 17.93
CA GLU A 75 1.91 -4.35 17.27
C GLU A 75 0.71 -5.12 16.70
N SER A 76 0.95 -6.27 16.10
CA SER A 76 -0.10 -7.15 15.58
C SER A 76 -1.00 -7.70 16.70
N ILE A 77 -0.41 -8.19 17.79
CA ILE A 77 -1.13 -8.73 18.94
C ILE A 77 -2.00 -7.65 19.60
N THR A 78 -1.42 -6.49 19.89
CA THR A 78 -2.14 -5.40 20.58
C THR A 78 -3.26 -4.84 19.72
N ARG A 79 -3.09 -4.80 18.40
CA ARG A 79 -4.13 -4.41 17.46
C ARG A 79 -5.29 -5.41 17.43
N GLU A 80 -4.99 -6.71 17.35
CA GLU A 80 -6.01 -7.74 17.37
C GLU A 80 -6.83 -7.71 18.67
N MET A 81 -6.18 -7.45 19.79
CA MET A 81 -6.88 -7.21 21.05
C MET A 81 -7.78 -5.97 21.01
N LYS A 82 -7.31 -4.87 20.41
CA LYS A 82 -8.15 -3.67 20.21
C LYS A 82 -9.34 -3.98 19.28
N ASN A 83 -9.11 -4.72 18.20
CA ASN A 83 -10.17 -5.15 17.28
C ASN A 83 -11.23 -5.97 18.01
N MET A 84 -10.80 -6.95 18.81
CA MET A 84 -11.72 -7.76 19.65
C MET A 84 -12.54 -6.88 20.61
N VAL A 85 -11.91 -5.93 21.29
CA VAL A 85 -12.61 -5.00 22.19
C VAL A 85 -13.61 -4.16 21.40
N ASN A 86 -13.24 -3.66 20.22
CA ASN A 86 -14.11 -2.87 19.36
C ASN A 86 -15.28 -3.69 18.81
N GLU A 87 -15.04 -4.95 18.40
CA GLU A 87 -16.10 -5.86 17.95
C GLU A 87 -17.11 -6.13 19.06
N ILE A 88 -16.64 -6.43 20.27
CA ILE A 88 -17.51 -6.67 21.43
C ILE A 88 -18.24 -5.38 21.84
N SER A 89 -17.55 -4.25 21.86
CA SER A 89 -18.15 -2.95 22.18
C SER A 89 -19.09 -2.45 21.09
N GLY A 90 -18.83 -2.79 19.83
CA GLY A 90 -19.67 -2.44 18.67
C GLY A 90 -20.99 -3.20 18.60
N MET A 91 -21.15 -4.24 19.42
CA MET A 91 -22.46 -4.82 19.72
C MET A 91 -23.34 -3.86 20.57
N SER A 92 -22.73 -2.86 21.22
CA SER A 92 -23.40 -1.70 21.80
C SER A 92 -23.12 -0.49 20.89
N SER A 93 -24.12 0.17 20.35
CA SER A 93 -24.24 1.12 19.23
C SER A 93 -23.26 2.34 19.14
N GLU A 94 -22.12 2.36 19.80
CA GLU A 94 -21.21 3.54 19.90
C GLU A 94 -19.77 3.32 19.44
N ALA A 95 -19.38 2.11 18.99
CA ALA A 95 -17.98 1.89 18.60
C ALA A 95 -17.63 2.60 17.30
N VAL A 96 -16.54 3.37 17.31
CA VAL A 96 -15.99 3.99 16.12
C VAL A 96 -15.34 2.88 15.26
N VAL A 97 -15.83 2.71 14.05
CA VAL A 97 -15.29 1.75 13.07
C VAL A 97 -14.01 2.36 12.48
N GLU A 98 -12.89 1.66 12.58
CA GLU A 98 -11.62 2.04 11.97
C GLU A 98 -11.28 1.10 10.83
N VAL A 99 -10.91 1.66 9.68
CA VAL A 99 -10.43 0.91 8.51
C VAL A 99 -9.25 1.62 7.87
N SER A 100 -8.26 0.84 7.46
CA SER A 100 -7.05 1.34 6.80
C SER A 100 -6.76 0.52 5.54
N PHE A 101 -6.46 1.20 4.44
CA PHE A 101 -6.13 0.49 3.21
C PHE A 101 -5.16 1.24 2.30
N GLY A 102 -4.45 0.45 1.46
CA GLY A 102 -3.56 0.94 0.43
C GLY A 102 -4.19 0.92 -0.96
N PHE A 103 -3.79 1.85 -1.83
CA PHE A 103 -4.28 1.91 -3.19
C PHE A 103 -3.25 2.55 -4.14
N PRO A 104 -3.25 2.23 -5.45
CA PRO A 104 -2.45 2.91 -6.44
C PRO A 104 -3.17 4.16 -6.96
N SER A 105 -2.42 5.09 -7.52
CA SER A 105 -2.93 6.38 -8.06
C SER A 105 -4.16 6.23 -8.96
N LEU A 106 -4.22 5.17 -9.80
CA LEU A 106 -5.37 4.90 -10.67
C LEU A 106 -6.69 4.94 -9.89
N ILE A 107 -6.74 4.26 -8.74
CA ILE A 107 -7.95 4.19 -7.92
C ILE A 107 -8.31 5.57 -7.38
N GLY A 108 -7.30 6.33 -6.92
CA GLY A 108 -7.49 7.72 -6.45
C GLY A 108 -8.08 8.63 -7.50
N PHE A 109 -7.61 8.52 -8.75
CA PHE A 109 -8.07 9.34 -9.88
C PHE A 109 -9.43 8.92 -10.44
N THR A 110 -9.86 7.67 -10.24
CA THR A 110 -11.06 7.14 -10.91
C THR A 110 -12.25 7.03 -9.95
N PHE A 111 -12.32 5.99 -9.17
CA PHE A 111 -13.54 5.69 -8.42
C PHE A 111 -13.46 5.84 -6.89
N MET A 112 -12.34 6.34 -6.37
CA MET A 112 -12.17 6.53 -4.92
C MET A 112 -13.29 7.36 -4.29
N SER A 113 -13.67 8.48 -4.91
CA SER A 113 -14.70 9.37 -4.39
C SER A 113 -16.06 8.68 -4.27
N GLY A 114 -16.48 7.94 -5.31
CA GLY A 114 -17.72 7.15 -5.28
C GLY A 114 -17.69 6.08 -4.21
N MET A 115 -16.61 5.32 -4.15
CA MET A 115 -16.41 4.26 -3.18
C MET A 115 -16.47 4.78 -1.73
N ILE A 116 -15.78 5.87 -1.41
CA ILE A 116 -15.76 6.45 -0.05
C ILE A 116 -17.12 7.07 0.31
N ASN A 117 -17.78 7.76 -0.62
CA ASN A 117 -19.12 8.31 -0.37
C ASN A 117 -20.10 7.19 -0.01
N LYS A 118 -20.12 6.11 -0.81
CA LYS A 118 -21.00 4.97 -0.55
C LYS A 118 -20.67 4.25 0.77
N PHE A 119 -19.38 4.10 1.06
CA PHE A 119 -18.94 3.56 2.34
C PHE A 119 -19.41 4.39 3.53
N LYS A 120 -19.32 5.73 3.44
CA LYS A 120 -19.76 6.65 4.48
C LYS A 120 -21.28 6.68 4.67
N GLU A 121 -22.08 6.32 3.68
CA GLU A 121 -23.52 6.11 3.85
C GLU A 121 -23.80 4.92 4.79
N VAL A 122 -22.99 3.85 4.70
CA VAL A 122 -23.13 2.65 5.54
C VAL A 122 -22.49 2.84 6.92
N PHE A 123 -21.35 3.52 6.97
CA PHE A 123 -20.56 3.77 8.19
C PHE A 123 -20.27 5.26 8.37
N PRO A 124 -21.26 6.10 8.77
CA PRO A 124 -21.10 7.57 8.80
C PRO A 124 -19.99 8.06 9.74
N LYS A 125 -19.75 7.34 10.85
CA LYS A 125 -18.76 7.70 11.88
C LYS A 125 -17.42 6.97 11.69
N ALA A 126 -17.24 6.15 10.62
CA ALA A 126 -16.01 5.39 10.42
C ALA A 126 -14.80 6.33 10.24
N GLN A 127 -13.69 5.98 10.86
CA GLN A 127 -12.38 6.58 10.60
C GLN A 127 -11.71 5.77 9.48
N VAL A 128 -11.34 6.44 8.39
CA VAL A 128 -10.74 5.81 7.21
C VAL A 128 -9.34 6.38 7.01
N SER A 129 -8.34 5.52 7.04
CA SER A 129 -6.96 5.85 6.71
C SER A 129 -6.60 5.26 5.34
N MET A 130 -6.16 6.11 4.43
CA MET A 130 -5.87 5.75 3.04
C MET A 130 -4.41 6.06 2.72
N TYR A 131 -3.71 5.11 2.09
CA TYR A 131 -2.31 5.24 1.74
C TYR A 131 -2.10 4.99 0.26
N GLU A 132 -1.46 5.94 -0.44
CA GLU A 132 -1.16 5.81 -1.85
C GLU A 132 0.25 5.28 -2.05
N ALA A 133 0.38 4.11 -2.68
CA ALA A 133 1.64 3.51 -3.15
C ALA A 133 1.36 2.30 -4.04
N GLN A 134 2.42 1.63 -4.51
CA GLN A 134 2.34 0.35 -5.20
C GLN A 134 2.04 -0.80 -4.21
N LEU A 135 1.33 -1.85 -4.67
CA LEU A 135 0.93 -3.00 -3.84
C LEU A 135 2.12 -3.64 -3.09
N SER A 136 3.27 -3.76 -3.76
CA SER A 136 4.48 -4.32 -3.16
C SER A 136 4.91 -3.64 -1.87
N SER A 137 4.72 -2.33 -1.75
CA SER A 137 5.04 -1.54 -0.56
C SER A 137 4.12 -1.84 0.62
N PHE A 138 2.90 -2.32 0.35
CA PHE A 138 1.91 -2.62 1.38
C PHE A 138 1.98 -4.05 1.91
N LEU A 139 2.60 -5.00 1.17
CA LEU A 139 2.61 -6.42 1.54
C LEU A 139 3.12 -6.68 2.97
N PRO A 140 4.19 -6.05 3.46
CA PRO A 140 4.60 -6.23 4.86
C PRO A 140 3.53 -5.75 5.85
N ALA A 141 2.93 -4.58 5.61
CA ALA A 141 1.91 -4.02 6.49
C ALA A 141 0.62 -4.86 6.52
N ILE A 142 0.24 -5.47 5.38
CA ILE A 142 -0.89 -6.40 5.30
C ILE A 142 -0.58 -7.68 6.10
N ARG A 143 0.61 -8.27 5.92
CA ARG A 143 1.04 -9.48 6.64
C ARG A 143 1.08 -9.30 8.13
N ASP A 144 1.51 -8.12 8.57
CA ASP A 144 1.57 -7.77 10.00
C ASP A 144 0.23 -7.26 10.53
N GLY A 145 -0.83 -7.21 9.69
CA GLY A 145 -2.15 -6.68 10.06
C GLY A 145 -2.16 -5.18 10.35
N ARG A 146 -1.10 -4.42 10.02
CA ARG A 146 -1.05 -2.94 10.16
C ARG A 146 -1.91 -2.24 9.10
N LEU A 147 -2.25 -2.93 8.04
CA LEU A 147 -3.15 -2.49 6.99
C LEU A 147 -4.23 -3.56 6.80
N ASP A 148 -5.49 -3.16 6.71
CA ASP A 148 -6.60 -4.12 6.60
C ASP A 148 -6.61 -4.80 5.22
N PHE A 149 -6.37 -4.05 4.16
CA PHE A 149 -6.20 -4.55 2.79
C PHE A 149 -5.45 -3.54 1.92
N ALA A 150 -5.06 -3.92 0.73
CA ALA A 150 -4.65 -2.99 -0.31
C ALA A 150 -5.15 -3.43 -1.68
N ILE A 151 -5.33 -2.46 -2.57
CA ILE A 151 -5.59 -2.67 -3.99
C ILE A 151 -4.30 -2.40 -4.76
N GLY A 152 -4.04 -3.17 -5.82
CA GLY A 152 -2.91 -2.88 -6.69
C GLY A 152 -2.70 -3.91 -7.77
N THR A 153 -1.66 -3.70 -8.57
CA THR A 153 -1.31 -4.58 -9.67
C THR A 153 -0.59 -5.83 -9.18
N LEU A 154 -0.98 -6.98 -9.71
CA LEU A 154 -0.32 -8.25 -9.47
C LEU A 154 0.91 -8.41 -10.38
N SER A 155 1.90 -9.18 -9.94
CA SER A 155 2.97 -9.72 -10.78
C SER A 155 3.33 -11.13 -10.35
N ALA A 156 3.89 -11.90 -11.28
CA ALA A 156 4.30 -13.28 -11.02
C ALA A 156 5.38 -13.43 -9.94
N GLU A 157 6.15 -12.37 -9.68
CA GLU A 157 7.23 -12.35 -8.69
C GLU A 157 6.73 -12.16 -7.25
N MET A 158 5.46 -11.75 -7.09
CA MET A 158 4.88 -11.51 -5.76
C MET A 158 4.59 -12.83 -5.04
N LYS A 159 5.10 -12.96 -3.82
CA LYS A 159 4.77 -14.08 -2.94
C LYS A 159 3.46 -13.77 -2.21
N LEU A 160 2.37 -14.38 -2.65
CA LEU A 160 1.02 -14.09 -2.15
C LEU A 160 0.34 -15.30 -1.48
N GLN A 161 1.06 -16.41 -1.24
CA GLN A 161 0.49 -17.67 -0.72
C GLN A 161 -0.16 -17.52 0.67
N ASP A 162 0.33 -16.57 1.46
CA ASP A 162 -0.15 -16.22 2.81
C ASP A 162 -1.24 -15.13 2.80
N LEU A 163 -1.67 -14.69 1.63
CA LEU A 163 -2.63 -13.62 1.43
C LEU A 163 -3.86 -14.12 0.66
N HIS A 164 -5.01 -13.54 0.97
CA HIS A 164 -6.18 -13.59 0.08
C HIS A 164 -5.96 -12.62 -1.07
N VAL A 165 -6.34 -13.02 -2.27
CA VAL A 165 -6.27 -12.22 -3.49
C VAL A 165 -7.64 -12.27 -4.14
N GLU A 166 -8.32 -11.14 -4.20
CA GLU A 166 -9.61 -10.97 -4.90
C GLU A 166 -9.37 -10.18 -6.18
N PRO A 167 -9.49 -10.80 -7.35
CA PRO A 167 -9.37 -10.11 -8.62
C PRO A 167 -10.45 -9.04 -8.77
N LEU A 168 -10.09 -7.86 -9.30
CA LEU A 168 -11.02 -6.75 -9.49
C LEU A 168 -11.25 -6.47 -10.98
N PHE A 169 -10.19 -6.09 -11.70
CA PHE A 169 -10.27 -5.72 -13.12
C PHE A 169 -8.89 -5.75 -13.78
N GLU A 170 -8.90 -5.73 -15.11
CA GLU A 170 -7.72 -5.47 -15.93
C GLU A 170 -7.74 -4.04 -16.45
N SER A 171 -6.56 -3.41 -16.59
CA SER A 171 -6.41 -2.09 -17.16
C SER A 171 -5.34 -2.09 -18.24
N GLU A 172 -5.68 -1.55 -19.40
CA GLU A 172 -4.74 -1.25 -20.46
C GLU A 172 -3.95 0.00 -20.12
N PHE A 173 -2.69 0.02 -20.54
CA PHE A 173 -1.81 1.17 -20.38
C PHE A 173 -1.50 1.78 -21.74
N VAL A 174 -1.26 3.05 -21.74
CA VAL A 174 -0.98 3.82 -22.95
C VAL A 174 0.26 4.69 -22.76
N LEU A 175 1.03 4.82 -23.81
CA LEU A 175 2.12 5.79 -23.88
C LEU A 175 1.53 7.19 -24.07
N VAL A 176 1.96 8.13 -23.25
CA VAL A 176 1.47 9.50 -23.28
C VAL A 176 2.59 10.53 -23.34
N ALA A 177 2.27 11.65 -23.97
CA ALA A 177 3.10 12.84 -24.02
C ALA A 177 2.23 14.10 -23.78
N SER A 178 2.88 15.26 -23.67
CA SER A 178 2.18 16.55 -23.66
C SER A 178 1.45 16.80 -24.97
N LYS A 179 0.29 17.44 -24.91
CA LYS A 179 -0.50 17.87 -26.09
C LYS A 179 0.26 18.87 -26.99
N SER A 180 1.28 19.52 -26.46
CA SER A 180 2.15 20.40 -27.26
C SER A 180 2.98 19.63 -28.29
N ARG A 181 3.15 18.32 -28.10
CA ARG A 181 3.89 17.44 -29.01
C ARG A 181 3.00 17.03 -30.18
N THR A 182 3.50 17.18 -31.38
CA THR A 182 2.85 16.66 -32.59
C THR A 182 3.21 15.18 -32.77
N CYS A 183 2.21 14.32 -32.76
CA CYS A 183 2.36 12.91 -33.08
C CYS A 183 1.48 12.60 -34.29
N THR A 184 2.06 12.15 -35.40
CA THR A 184 1.36 11.78 -36.62
C THR A 184 1.54 10.27 -36.87
N GLY A 185 0.46 9.50 -36.65
CA GLY A 185 0.44 8.07 -36.90
C GLY A 185 1.01 7.19 -35.78
N THR A 186 1.09 5.88 -36.07
CA THR A 186 1.64 4.89 -35.18
C THR A 186 3.18 4.91 -35.28
N THR A 187 3.86 4.71 -34.17
CA THR A 187 5.32 4.69 -34.07
C THR A 187 5.81 3.39 -33.43
N THR A 188 7.12 3.18 -33.34
CA THR A 188 7.72 2.03 -32.61
C THR A 188 8.39 2.52 -31.34
N LEU A 189 8.47 1.68 -30.31
CA LEU A 189 9.24 1.99 -29.10
C LEU A 189 10.72 2.24 -29.42
N GLU A 190 11.27 1.51 -30.38
CA GLU A 190 12.67 1.71 -30.82
C GLU A 190 12.92 3.12 -31.33
N SER A 191 11.99 3.72 -32.05
CA SER A 191 12.12 5.09 -32.55
C SER A 191 12.15 6.13 -31.43
N LEU A 192 11.65 5.79 -30.25
CA LEU A 192 11.58 6.62 -29.04
C LEU A 192 12.75 6.40 -28.07
N LYS A 193 13.77 5.63 -28.44
CA LYS A 193 14.90 5.26 -27.57
C LYS A 193 15.74 6.44 -27.09
N ASN A 194 15.76 7.53 -27.82
CA ASN A 194 16.51 8.75 -27.46
C ASN A 194 15.65 9.79 -26.73
N GLU A 195 14.37 9.50 -26.49
CA GLU A 195 13.47 10.39 -25.77
C GLU A 195 13.73 10.33 -24.26
N GLN A 196 13.24 11.33 -23.54
CA GLN A 196 13.29 11.36 -22.09
C GLN A 196 12.08 10.61 -21.52
N TRP A 197 12.34 9.72 -20.56
CA TRP A 197 11.31 8.89 -19.96
C TRP A 197 11.20 9.11 -18.45
N VAL A 198 9.99 9.11 -17.95
CA VAL A 198 9.71 9.10 -16.51
C VAL A 198 8.73 7.98 -16.17
N LEU A 199 9.06 7.16 -15.16
CA LEU A 199 8.22 6.04 -14.70
C LEU A 199 8.18 5.99 -13.16
N PRO A 200 7.18 5.34 -12.56
CA PRO A 200 7.16 5.04 -11.14
C PRO A 200 8.39 4.25 -10.69
N GLN A 201 8.87 4.53 -9.48
CA GLN A 201 10.01 3.84 -8.87
C GLN A 201 9.54 2.51 -8.28
N THR A 202 9.42 1.49 -9.11
CA THR A 202 9.05 0.13 -8.69
C THR A 202 9.77 -0.91 -9.53
N ASN A 203 10.10 -2.03 -8.88
CA ASN A 203 10.69 -3.19 -9.55
C ASN A 203 9.70 -4.37 -9.59
N MET A 204 8.44 -4.15 -9.22
CA MET A 204 7.40 -5.19 -9.13
C MET A 204 6.09 -4.69 -9.76
N GLY A 205 5.21 -5.63 -10.07
CA GLY A 205 3.94 -5.33 -10.69
C GLY A 205 4.07 -4.98 -12.17
N TYR A 206 3.08 -4.27 -12.69
CA TYR A 206 3.01 -3.88 -14.10
C TYR A 206 4.30 -3.26 -14.66
N TYR A 207 4.91 -2.35 -13.89
CA TYR A 207 6.09 -1.62 -14.37
C TYR A 207 7.36 -2.48 -14.48
N SER A 208 7.45 -3.62 -13.80
CA SER A 208 8.51 -4.61 -13.99
C SER A 208 8.46 -5.20 -15.40
N GLU A 209 7.28 -5.60 -15.85
CA GLU A 209 7.06 -6.13 -17.21
C GLU A 209 7.23 -5.05 -18.28
N LEU A 210 6.74 -3.83 -18.01
CA LEU A 210 6.95 -2.68 -18.89
C LEU A 210 8.43 -2.38 -19.09
N LEU A 211 9.23 -2.31 -18.02
CA LEU A 211 10.67 -2.07 -18.11
C LEU A 211 11.37 -3.12 -18.99
N THR A 212 10.97 -4.39 -18.87
CA THR A 212 11.48 -5.46 -19.73
C THR A 212 11.12 -5.21 -21.21
N THR A 213 9.89 -4.76 -21.47
CA THR A 213 9.43 -4.44 -22.84
C THR A 213 10.21 -3.26 -23.41
N LEU A 214 10.38 -2.18 -22.63
CA LEU A 214 11.15 -0.99 -23.05
C LEU A 214 12.60 -1.37 -23.36
N GLN A 215 13.24 -2.15 -22.49
CA GLN A 215 14.64 -2.58 -22.67
C GLN A 215 14.83 -3.43 -23.92
N ARG A 216 13.89 -4.34 -24.22
CA ARG A 216 13.93 -5.16 -25.45
C ARG A 216 13.85 -4.33 -26.73
N ASN A 217 13.23 -3.15 -26.65
CA ASN A 217 13.10 -2.19 -27.74
C ASN A 217 14.18 -1.08 -27.72
N GLY A 218 15.31 -1.34 -27.03
CA GLY A 218 16.49 -0.48 -27.05
C GLY A 218 16.41 0.78 -26.18
N ILE A 219 15.36 0.94 -25.37
CA ILE A 219 15.26 2.05 -24.42
C ILE A 219 16.14 1.77 -23.20
N SER A 220 17.11 2.64 -22.91
CA SER A 220 17.99 2.50 -21.77
C SER A 220 17.27 2.78 -20.47
N ILE A 221 17.04 1.74 -19.67
CA ILE A 221 16.36 1.85 -18.36
C ILE A 221 17.18 2.60 -17.30
N GLU A 222 18.49 2.76 -17.52
CA GLU A 222 19.39 3.52 -16.65
C GLU A 222 19.16 5.03 -16.76
N ASN A 223 18.67 5.47 -17.91
CA ASN A 223 18.40 6.89 -18.20
C ASN A 223 16.95 7.29 -17.88
N ILE A 224 16.11 6.36 -17.43
CA ILE A 224 14.72 6.64 -17.04
C ILE A 224 14.71 7.38 -15.71
N VAL A 225 14.07 8.55 -15.66
CA VAL A 225 13.77 9.23 -14.39
C VAL A 225 12.72 8.43 -13.62
N LYS A 226 13.00 8.11 -12.37
CA LYS A 226 12.10 7.31 -11.52
C LYS A 226 11.58 8.14 -10.34
N THR A 227 10.28 8.14 -10.14
CA THR A 227 9.63 8.82 -9.02
C THR A 227 8.30 8.15 -8.66
N ASP A 228 7.95 8.11 -7.38
CA ASP A 228 6.65 7.60 -6.92
C ASP A 228 5.54 8.67 -6.93
N SER A 229 5.90 9.92 -7.23
CA SER A 229 4.95 11.03 -7.27
C SER A 229 4.28 11.15 -8.65
N VAL A 230 3.01 10.79 -8.75
CA VAL A 230 2.20 10.97 -9.97
C VAL A 230 2.14 12.44 -10.39
N VAL A 231 2.06 13.37 -9.43
CA VAL A 231 2.08 14.81 -9.71
C VAL A 231 3.39 15.21 -10.38
N THR A 232 4.52 14.66 -9.94
CA THR A 232 5.82 14.91 -10.56
C THR A 232 5.89 14.30 -11.96
N ILE A 233 5.38 13.07 -12.15
CA ILE A 233 5.31 12.44 -13.49
C ILE A 233 4.52 13.35 -14.44
N TYR A 234 3.32 13.79 -14.04
CA TYR A 234 2.50 14.67 -14.87
C TYR A 234 3.21 15.99 -15.17
N ASN A 235 3.86 16.60 -14.19
CA ASN A 235 4.59 17.84 -14.40
C ASN A 235 5.73 17.70 -15.43
N LEU A 236 6.51 16.62 -15.34
CA LEU A 236 7.60 16.34 -16.28
C LEU A 236 7.06 16.08 -17.70
N VAL A 237 5.97 15.35 -17.85
CA VAL A 237 5.36 15.12 -19.16
C VAL A 237 4.81 16.40 -19.75
N LEU A 238 4.10 17.21 -18.95
CA LEU A 238 3.42 18.41 -19.48
C LEU A 238 4.37 19.57 -19.76
N ASN A 239 5.45 19.72 -18.97
CA ASN A 239 6.28 20.94 -18.98
C ASN A 239 7.75 20.69 -19.36
N ALA A 240 8.20 19.43 -19.47
CA ALA A 240 9.57 19.09 -19.77
C ALA A 240 9.73 18.04 -20.88
N ASP A 241 8.67 17.78 -21.65
CA ASP A 241 8.64 16.90 -22.83
C ASP A 241 9.05 15.44 -22.55
N PHE A 242 8.78 14.95 -21.32
CA PHE A 242 8.99 13.54 -20.98
C PHE A 242 7.85 12.67 -21.55
N LEU A 243 8.20 11.41 -21.81
CA LEU A 243 7.25 10.33 -22.10
C LEU A 243 6.99 9.51 -20.84
N THR A 244 5.76 9.01 -20.72
CA THR A 244 5.41 8.05 -19.67
C THR A 244 4.37 7.05 -20.14
N VAL A 245 4.22 5.96 -19.42
CA VAL A 245 3.18 4.96 -19.65
C VAL A 245 2.27 4.94 -18.41
N ILE A 246 1.00 5.22 -18.62
CA ILE A 246 -0.01 5.29 -17.56
C ILE A 246 -1.25 4.47 -17.93
N PRO A 247 -2.08 4.06 -16.95
CA PRO A 247 -3.39 3.51 -17.23
C PRO A 247 -4.21 4.46 -18.12
N CYS A 248 -4.91 3.94 -19.11
CA CYS A 248 -5.67 4.78 -20.05
C CYS A 248 -6.68 5.70 -19.35
N ASP A 249 -7.25 5.28 -18.23
CA ASP A 249 -8.18 6.09 -17.43
C ASP A 249 -7.53 7.33 -16.78
N MET A 250 -6.21 7.38 -16.70
CA MET A 250 -5.46 8.50 -16.14
C MET A 250 -5.03 9.55 -17.19
N THR A 251 -5.39 9.37 -18.46
CA THR A 251 -5.03 10.30 -19.54
C THR A 251 -5.77 11.64 -19.47
N SER A 252 -6.89 11.69 -18.75
CA SER A 252 -7.70 12.90 -18.57
C SER A 252 -7.95 13.17 -17.09
N PRO A 253 -6.89 13.41 -16.29
CA PRO A 253 -7.05 13.65 -14.86
C PRO A 253 -7.94 14.88 -14.64
N PHE A 254 -8.97 14.72 -13.82
CA PHE A 254 -9.95 15.78 -13.51
C PHE A 254 -10.60 16.42 -14.73
N GLY A 255 -10.75 15.65 -15.85
CA GLY A 255 -11.35 16.15 -17.09
C GLY A 255 -10.42 17.05 -17.92
N SER A 256 -9.15 17.17 -17.58
CA SER A 256 -8.16 17.94 -18.34
C SER A 256 -7.69 17.14 -19.56
N ASN A 257 -7.80 17.74 -20.75
CA ASN A 257 -7.31 17.13 -22.00
C ASN A 257 -5.92 17.69 -22.35
N GLN A 258 -4.93 17.41 -21.49
CA GLN A 258 -3.56 17.95 -21.61
C GLN A 258 -2.56 16.94 -22.18
N PHE A 259 -2.90 15.64 -22.17
CA PHE A 259 -2.09 14.58 -22.74
C PHE A 259 -2.59 14.18 -24.13
N ILE A 260 -1.65 13.69 -24.93
CA ILE A 260 -1.95 12.91 -26.13
C ILE A 260 -1.47 11.47 -25.90
N THR A 261 -2.22 10.52 -26.44
CA THR A 261 -1.77 9.13 -26.53
C THR A 261 -0.93 8.95 -27.78
N ILE A 262 0.24 8.35 -27.63
CA ILE A 262 1.11 7.98 -28.75
C ILE A 262 0.83 6.50 -29.08
N PRO A 263 0.22 6.18 -30.24
CA PRO A 263 0.03 4.80 -30.66
C PRO A 263 1.38 4.14 -30.97
N VAL A 264 1.66 3.00 -30.36
CA VAL A 264 2.87 2.18 -30.63
C VAL A 264 2.47 0.85 -31.26
N GLU A 265 3.36 0.32 -32.11
CA GLU A 265 3.16 -0.99 -32.76
C GLU A 265 3.25 -2.13 -31.77
N GLU A 266 4.11 -1.97 -30.75
CA GLU A 266 4.34 -2.99 -29.74
C GLU A 266 3.17 -3.07 -28.76
N THR A 267 2.85 -4.31 -28.36
CA THR A 267 1.85 -4.55 -27.32
C THR A 267 2.44 -4.23 -25.96
N LEU A 268 1.84 -3.25 -25.27
CA LEU A 268 2.15 -2.98 -23.87
C LEU A 268 1.50 -4.05 -22.98
N PRO A 269 2.12 -4.40 -21.82
CA PRO A 269 1.52 -5.32 -20.88
C PRO A 269 0.15 -4.82 -20.39
N VAL A 270 -0.74 -5.74 -20.00
CA VAL A 270 -2.02 -5.43 -19.35
C VAL A 270 -1.86 -5.62 -17.85
N ALA A 271 -2.30 -4.66 -17.07
CA ALA A 271 -2.22 -4.75 -15.62
C ALA A 271 -3.45 -5.43 -15.02
N GLN A 272 -3.23 -6.46 -14.19
CA GLN A 272 -4.27 -7.10 -13.40
C GLN A 272 -4.32 -6.47 -12.02
N TYR A 273 -5.45 -5.89 -11.64
CA TYR A 273 -5.69 -5.29 -10.34
C TYR A 273 -6.45 -6.25 -9.44
N ALA A 274 -6.01 -6.32 -8.20
CA ALA A 274 -6.67 -7.13 -7.17
C ALA A 274 -6.70 -6.40 -5.83
N ALA A 275 -7.65 -6.75 -4.99
CA ALA A 275 -7.63 -6.46 -3.57
C ALA A 275 -6.92 -7.60 -2.83
N VAL A 276 -6.05 -7.26 -1.88
CA VAL A 276 -5.20 -8.22 -1.18
C VAL A 276 -5.27 -7.97 0.32
N TRP A 277 -5.51 -9.04 1.12
CA TRP A 277 -5.51 -8.98 2.58
C TRP A 277 -4.93 -10.25 3.20
N SER A 278 -4.63 -10.22 4.49
CA SER A 278 -3.97 -11.33 5.19
C SER A 278 -4.91 -12.53 5.36
N LYS A 279 -4.37 -13.76 5.20
CA LYS A 279 -5.02 -15.01 5.63
C LYS A 279 -4.95 -15.24 7.14
N ASN A 280 -4.00 -14.60 7.81
CA ASN A 280 -3.76 -14.78 9.24
C ASN A 280 -4.74 -13.99 10.11
N TYR A 281 -5.44 -13.00 9.55
CA TYR A 281 -6.38 -12.14 10.24
C TYR A 281 -7.71 -12.14 9.51
N ARG A 282 -8.81 -12.19 10.28
CA ARG A 282 -10.14 -12.02 9.70
C ARG A 282 -10.27 -10.59 9.17
N ILE A 283 -10.68 -10.44 7.92
CA ILE A 283 -10.98 -9.12 7.36
C ILE A 283 -12.12 -8.47 8.14
N LYS A 284 -11.94 -7.23 8.57
CA LYS A 284 -13.00 -6.48 9.27
C LYS A 284 -14.21 -6.26 8.36
N LYS A 285 -15.41 -6.27 8.94
CA LYS A 285 -16.66 -6.02 8.18
C LYS A 285 -16.59 -4.73 7.35
N ALA A 286 -16.04 -3.66 7.90
CA ALA A 286 -15.87 -2.39 7.17
C ALA A 286 -14.89 -2.52 6.00
N ALA A 287 -13.78 -3.23 6.17
CA ALA A 287 -12.82 -3.48 5.11
C ALA A 287 -13.42 -4.35 3.99
N SER A 288 -14.18 -5.40 4.35
CA SER A 288 -14.85 -6.23 3.33
C SER A 288 -15.87 -5.43 2.52
N VAL A 289 -16.62 -4.50 3.14
CA VAL A 289 -17.53 -3.60 2.41
C VAL A 289 -16.77 -2.71 1.43
N LEU A 290 -15.58 -2.19 1.80
CA LEU A 290 -14.77 -1.40 0.87
C LEU A 290 -14.23 -2.25 -0.29
N VAL A 291 -13.85 -3.51 -0.06
CA VAL A 291 -13.43 -4.43 -1.12
C VAL A 291 -14.58 -4.71 -2.09
N GLU A 292 -15.79 -4.97 -1.59
CA GLU A 292 -16.99 -5.16 -2.44
C GLU A 292 -17.32 -3.89 -3.24
N LEU A 293 -17.26 -2.71 -2.62
CA LEU A 293 -17.45 -1.45 -3.31
C LEU A 293 -16.38 -1.21 -4.39
N ALA A 294 -15.12 -1.55 -4.11
CA ALA A 294 -14.06 -1.48 -5.13
C ALA A 294 -14.37 -2.38 -6.32
N LYS A 295 -14.88 -3.60 -6.08
CA LYS A 295 -15.32 -4.53 -7.14
C LYS A 295 -16.51 -3.96 -7.93
N GLU A 296 -17.50 -3.40 -7.26
CA GLU A 296 -18.66 -2.75 -7.89
C GLU A 296 -18.22 -1.57 -8.76
N TYR A 297 -17.48 -0.61 -8.21
CA TYR A 297 -17.07 0.58 -8.94
C TYR A 297 -16.08 0.32 -10.07
N SER A 298 -15.27 -0.73 -9.94
CA SER A 298 -14.35 -1.13 -11.02
C SER A 298 -15.08 -1.61 -12.28
N SER A 299 -16.32 -2.09 -12.15
CA SER A 299 -17.15 -2.53 -13.29
C SER A 299 -17.83 -1.40 -14.05
N TYR A 300 -18.02 -0.22 -13.42
CA TYR A 300 -18.79 0.89 -14.01
C TYR A 300 -17.97 1.90 -14.81
N ASN A 301 -16.67 2.03 -14.52
CA ASN A 301 -15.85 3.10 -15.07
C ASN A 301 -14.62 2.54 -15.80
N GLY A 302 -14.47 2.84 -17.08
CA GLY A 302 -13.18 2.71 -17.70
C GLY A 302 -13.15 2.61 -19.21
N CYS A 303 -12.16 3.29 -19.75
CA CYS A 303 -11.65 3.11 -21.09
C CYS A 303 -11.02 1.72 -21.17
N ARG A 304 -11.68 0.73 -21.81
CA ARG A 304 -11.16 -0.62 -22.05
C ARG A 304 -10.77 -1.43 -20.80
N ARG A 305 -11.53 -1.36 -19.71
CA ARG A 305 -11.42 -2.31 -18.61
C ARG A 305 -12.13 -3.61 -18.96
N ARG A 306 -11.44 -4.74 -18.88
CA ARG A 306 -12.06 -6.06 -18.96
C ARG A 306 -12.36 -6.52 -17.53
N GLN A 307 -13.64 -6.89 -17.25
CA GLN A 307 -13.95 -7.64 -16.05
C GLN A 307 -13.23 -8.99 -16.10
N LEU A 308 -12.53 -9.34 -15.03
CA LEU A 308 -12.10 -10.71 -14.83
C LEU A 308 -13.35 -11.53 -14.54
N ILE A 309 -13.82 -12.27 -15.54
CA ILE A 309 -14.88 -13.27 -15.36
C ILE A 309 -14.26 -14.36 -14.49
N GLU A 310 -14.92 -14.67 -13.36
CA GLU A 310 -14.56 -15.84 -12.55
C GLU A 310 -14.50 -17.05 -13.49
N VAL A 311 -13.30 -17.61 -13.62
CA VAL A 311 -13.14 -18.94 -14.21
C VAL A 311 -13.33 -19.90 -13.06
N ASP A 312 -14.47 -20.64 -13.09
CA ASP A 312 -14.83 -21.73 -12.17
C ASP A 312 -13.70 -22.76 -11.98
#